data_db3cf80e7d2d9da34b7d827ce171a1e7
#
_entry.id   db3cf80e7d2d9da34b7d827ce171a1e7
#
_cell.length_a   1.000
_cell.length_b   1.000
_cell.length_c   1.000
_cell.angle_alpha   90.00
_cell.angle_beta   90.00
_cell.angle_gamma   90.00
#
_symmetry.space_group_name_H-M   'P 1'
#
loop_
_entity.id
_entity.type
_entity.pdbx_description
1 polymer ?
#
loop_
_entity_poly.entity_id
_entity_poly.type
_entity_poly.pdbx_seq_one_letter_code
_entity_poly.pdbx_strand_id
1 'polypeptide(L)'
;MHFVRLIGCAALIASAGVAAAAPSAQALLAESDAIRNPGKPFALTVTLVEYRNAKQVDTNTLTVYSKADANSGQFRSLIRFVAPARDANKLMLKNGNDLWFFDPSSKASIRLSPQQRLLGQAANGDVVTVNLAKDYQAKIAAEENVLDGDLKDRRCYKLALAAVSADVTYHHIEMWLDATNSRPVKALFYTESGQLLKKAYYRKFQAQLGVERPTETVIIDGLDPNWVTVMRFADYAWREVPEVWLQRDYLPRFKPE
;
A
#
# COMPACT_ATOMS: atom_id res chain seq x y z
N MET A 1 -53.65 39.50 -54.05
CA MET A 1 -52.24 39.16 -53.84
C MET A 1 -51.94 39.21 -52.31
N HIS A 2 -51.99 38.07 -51.67
CA HIS A 2 -51.72 37.97 -50.21
C HIS A 2 -50.37 37.36 -50.02
N PHE A 3 -49.41 38.07 -49.37
CA PHE A 3 -48.11 37.57 -48.98
C PHE A 3 -48.23 36.99 -47.61
N VAL A 4 -48.01 35.64 -47.49
CA VAL A 4 -47.85 34.94 -46.23
C VAL A 4 -46.37 34.99 -45.86
N ARG A 5 -46.03 35.60 -44.71
CA ARG A 5 -44.70 35.58 -44.10
C ARG A 5 -44.60 34.31 -43.17
N LEU A 6 -43.78 33.39 -43.56
CA LEU A 6 -43.35 32.27 -42.64
C LEU A 6 -42.30 32.83 -41.68
N ILE A 7 -42.59 32.76 -40.39
CA ILE A 7 -41.64 33.00 -39.31
C ILE A 7 -41.07 31.63 -38.92
N GLY A 8 -39.79 31.43 -39.25
CA GLY A 8 -39.06 30.24 -38.82
C GLY A 8 -38.58 30.40 -37.36
N CYS A 9 -39.12 29.59 -36.45
CA CYS A 9 -38.58 29.43 -35.08
C CYS A 9 -37.34 28.56 -35.14
N ALA A 10 -36.16 29.15 -34.91
CA ALA A 10 -34.93 28.39 -34.65
C ALA A 10 -34.91 27.94 -33.17
N ALA A 11 -35.08 26.65 -32.93
CA ALA A 11 -34.94 26.08 -31.61
C ALA A 11 -33.43 25.95 -31.28
N LEU A 12 -32.93 26.74 -30.33
CA LEU A 12 -31.61 26.54 -29.73
C LEU A 12 -31.68 25.32 -28.82
N ILE A 13 -31.03 24.24 -29.23
CA ILE A 13 -30.78 23.09 -28.37
C ILE A 13 -29.57 23.42 -27.50
N ALA A 14 -29.80 23.80 -26.24
CA ALA A 14 -28.76 23.93 -25.22
C ALA A 14 -28.31 22.52 -24.80
N SER A 15 -27.15 22.08 -25.29
CA SER A 15 -26.48 20.90 -24.80
C SER A 15 -25.93 21.18 -23.38
N ALA A 16 -26.65 20.75 -22.34
CA ALA A 16 -26.14 20.72 -20.99
C ALA A 16 -24.99 19.71 -20.94
N GLY A 17 -23.74 20.18 -20.94
CA GLY A 17 -22.59 19.36 -20.67
C GLY A 17 -22.71 18.80 -19.25
N VAL A 18 -22.80 17.48 -19.11
CA VAL A 18 -22.71 16.81 -17.82
C VAL A 18 -21.27 17.02 -17.31
N ALA A 19 -21.09 17.96 -16.40
CA ALA A 19 -19.83 18.10 -15.69
C ALA A 19 -19.62 16.80 -14.89
N ALA A 20 -18.64 15.98 -15.28
CA ALA A 20 -18.24 14.82 -14.49
C ALA A 20 -17.84 15.34 -13.10
N ALA A 21 -18.49 14.85 -12.05
CA ALA A 21 -18.12 15.19 -10.68
C ALA A 21 -16.66 14.78 -10.45
N ALA A 22 -15.88 15.68 -9.83
CA ALA A 22 -14.51 15.37 -9.45
C ALA A 22 -14.48 14.07 -8.59
N PRO A 23 -13.54 13.17 -8.80
CA PRO A 23 -13.49 11.91 -8.05
C PRO A 23 -13.32 12.19 -6.55
N SER A 24 -13.99 11.41 -5.69
CA SER A 24 -13.82 11.58 -4.26
C SER A 24 -12.43 11.06 -3.85
N ALA A 25 -11.78 11.73 -2.89
CA ALA A 25 -10.48 11.29 -2.36
C ALA A 25 -10.51 9.84 -1.86
N GLN A 26 -11.61 9.44 -1.23
CA GLN A 26 -11.77 8.08 -0.70
C GLN A 26 -11.90 7.05 -1.83
N ALA A 27 -12.56 7.38 -2.94
CA ALA A 27 -12.63 6.51 -4.11
C ALA A 27 -11.26 6.35 -4.77
N LEU A 28 -10.52 7.44 -4.98
CA LEU A 28 -9.14 7.39 -5.50
C LEU A 28 -8.22 6.52 -4.64
N LEU A 29 -8.33 6.65 -3.31
CA LEU A 29 -7.55 5.82 -2.38
C LEU A 29 -7.92 4.34 -2.49
N ALA A 30 -9.22 4.03 -2.60
CA ALA A 30 -9.70 2.65 -2.76
C ALA A 30 -9.26 2.04 -4.11
N GLU A 31 -9.26 2.81 -5.19
CA GLU A 31 -8.72 2.39 -6.48
C GLU A 31 -7.22 2.10 -6.40
N SER A 32 -6.46 2.97 -5.74
CA SER A 32 -5.03 2.74 -5.50
C SER A 32 -4.78 1.49 -4.65
N ASP A 33 -5.62 1.20 -3.66
CA ASP A 33 -5.55 -0.04 -2.89
C ASP A 33 -5.81 -1.27 -3.76
N ALA A 34 -6.79 -1.24 -4.66
CA ALA A 34 -7.07 -2.33 -5.60
C ALA A 34 -5.89 -2.58 -6.58
N ILE A 35 -5.14 -1.52 -6.95
CA ILE A 35 -3.92 -1.64 -7.72
C ILE A 35 -2.82 -2.33 -6.89
N ARG A 36 -2.63 -1.96 -5.63
CA ARG A 36 -1.57 -2.51 -4.76
C ARG A 36 -1.88 -3.93 -4.29
N ASN A 37 -3.14 -4.21 -3.95
CA ASN A 37 -3.55 -5.42 -3.25
C ASN A 37 -4.39 -6.32 -4.16
N PRO A 38 -4.07 -7.64 -4.28
CA PRO A 38 -4.94 -8.60 -4.95
C PRO A 38 -6.30 -8.76 -4.25
N GLY A 39 -7.38 -8.88 -5.04
CA GLY A 39 -8.76 -8.98 -4.51
C GLY A 39 -9.19 -10.36 -4.01
N LYS A 40 -8.35 -11.40 -4.21
CA LYS A 40 -8.56 -12.77 -3.72
C LYS A 40 -7.40 -13.18 -2.83
N PRO A 41 -7.50 -14.23 -2.02
CA PRO A 41 -6.39 -14.74 -1.22
C PRO A 41 -5.16 -15.05 -2.08
N PHE A 42 -3.98 -14.64 -1.63
CA PHE A 42 -2.75 -14.70 -2.41
C PHE A 42 -1.52 -14.92 -1.54
N ALA A 43 -0.44 -15.30 -2.19
CA ALA A 43 0.91 -15.26 -1.64
C ALA A 43 1.83 -14.47 -2.55
N LEU A 44 2.90 -13.93 -1.98
CA LEU A 44 3.99 -13.28 -2.69
C LEU A 44 5.30 -13.35 -1.90
N THR A 45 6.40 -13.12 -2.58
CA THR A 45 7.73 -12.95 -1.96
C THR A 45 8.05 -11.47 -1.84
N VAL A 46 8.51 -11.04 -0.66
CA VAL A 46 9.05 -9.69 -0.41
C VAL A 46 10.53 -9.80 -0.10
N THR A 47 11.36 -9.12 -0.86
CA THR A 47 12.78 -8.95 -0.55
C THR A 47 13.03 -7.52 -0.10
N LEU A 48 13.54 -7.36 1.11
CA LEU A 48 13.98 -6.08 1.68
C LEU A 48 15.50 -5.98 1.53
N VAL A 49 15.99 -4.88 0.99
CA VAL A 49 17.43 -4.60 0.87
C VAL A 49 17.71 -3.23 1.46
N GLU A 50 18.54 -3.19 2.51
CA GLU A 50 18.97 -1.95 3.15
C GLU A 50 20.27 -1.44 2.51
N TYR A 51 20.30 -0.13 2.24
CA TYR A 51 21.48 0.59 1.75
C TYR A 51 21.82 1.74 2.69
N ARG A 52 23.12 1.91 2.94
CA ARG A 52 23.72 3.04 3.61
C ARG A 52 24.79 3.62 2.71
N ASN A 53 24.71 4.91 2.38
CA ASN A 53 25.66 5.57 1.47
C ASN A 53 25.85 4.76 0.16
N ALA A 54 24.75 4.36 -0.47
CA ALA A 54 24.68 3.52 -1.67
C ALA A 54 25.31 2.10 -1.55
N LYS A 55 25.76 1.70 -0.34
CA LYS A 55 26.29 0.36 -0.09
C LYS A 55 25.22 -0.51 0.56
N GLN A 56 25.00 -1.71 0.02
CA GLN A 56 24.11 -2.70 0.64
C GLN A 56 24.71 -3.17 1.97
N VAL A 57 23.90 -3.14 3.03
CA VAL A 57 24.33 -3.49 4.40
C VAL A 57 23.57 -4.69 4.97
N ASP A 58 22.28 -4.89 4.59
CA ASP A 58 21.52 -6.06 5.03
C ASP A 58 20.42 -6.42 4.02
N THR A 59 19.86 -7.62 4.16
CA THR A 59 18.75 -8.10 3.33
C THR A 59 17.91 -9.14 4.06
N ASN A 60 16.58 -9.08 3.88
CA ASN A 60 15.64 -10.08 4.34
C ASN A 60 14.75 -10.53 3.18
N THR A 61 14.38 -11.81 3.16
CA THR A 61 13.38 -12.37 2.26
C THR A 61 12.23 -12.95 3.07
N LEU A 62 11.03 -12.58 2.71
CA LEU A 62 9.78 -12.95 3.38
C LEU A 62 8.83 -13.59 2.37
N THR A 63 8.04 -14.58 2.79
CA THR A 63 6.83 -14.98 2.08
C THR A 63 5.63 -14.42 2.83
N VAL A 64 4.76 -13.74 2.12
CA VAL A 64 3.54 -13.12 2.66
C VAL A 64 2.34 -13.89 2.14
N TYR A 65 1.49 -14.37 3.03
CA TYR A 65 0.18 -14.97 2.74
C TYR A 65 -0.88 -14.01 3.23
N SER A 66 -1.77 -13.55 2.35
CA SER A 66 -2.76 -12.53 2.69
C SER A 66 -4.15 -12.86 2.17
N LYS A 67 -5.14 -12.46 2.96
CA LYS A 67 -6.54 -12.57 2.59
C LYS A 67 -7.33 -11.45 3.26
N ALA A 68 -8.28 -10.86 2.53
CA ALA A 68 -9.20 -9.88 3.11
C ALA A 68 -10.17 -10.58 4.07
N ASP A 69 -10.42 -9.95 5.20
CA ASP A 69 -11.49 -10.32 6.12
C ASP A 69 -12.85 -9.91 5.53
N ALA A 70 -13.79 -10.84 5.48
CA ALA A 70 -15.08 -10.63 4.83
C ALA A 70 -15.94 -9.55 5.51
N ASN A 71 -15.77 -9.32 6.82
CA ASN A 71 -16.57 -8.39 7.59
C ASN A 71 -16.02 -6.96 7.53
N SER A 72 -14.70 -6.80 7.74
CA SER A 72 -14.05 -5.49 7.80
C SER A 72 -13.53 -5.02 6.43
N GLY A 73 -13.25 -5.95 5.51
CA GLY A 73 -12.54 -5.66 4.26
C GLY A 73 -11.06 -5.33 4.44
N GLN A 74 -10.53 -5.39 5.67
CA GLN A 74 -9.10 -5.23 5.94
C GLN A 74 -8.38 -6.57 5.78
N PHE A 75 -7.10 -6.54 5.44
CA PHE A 75 -6.32 -7.76 5.26
C PHE A 75 -5.84 -8.34 6.57
N ARG A 76 -5.87 -9.69 6.63
CA ARG A 76 -5.13 -10.50 7.60
C ARG A 76 -3.99 -11.16 6.87
N SER A 77 -2.81 -11.19 7.47
CA SER A 77 -1.59 -11.67 6.81
C SER A 77 -0.75 -12.52 7.74
N LEU A 78 -0.27 -13.66 7.23
CA LEU A 78 0.80 -14.45 7.82
C LEU A 78 2.07 -14.24 7.01
N ILE A 79 3.13 -13.80 7.66
CA ILE A 79 4.43 -13.55 7.06
C ILE A 79 5.43 -14.56 7.62
N ARG A 80 6.12 -15.26 6.71
CA ARG A 80 7.20 -16.17 7.05
C ARG A 80 8.53 -15.58 6.63
N PHE A 81 9.48 -15.56 7.54
CA PHE A 81 10.87 -15.21 7.25
C PHE A 81 11.54 -16.40 6.54
N VAL A 82 12.17 -16.15 5.39
CA VAL A 82 12.81 -17.17 4.55
C VAL A 82 14.31 -17.04 4.63
N ALA A 83 14.84 -15.84 4.56
CA ALA A 83 16.27 -15.52 4.63
C ALA A 83 16.49 -14.21 5.39
N PRO A 84 17.64 -14.03 6.04
CA PRO A 84 18.77 -14.97 6.18
C PRO A 84 18.47 -16.17 7.09
N ALA A 85 19.35 -17.17 7.09
CA ALA A 85 19.16 -18.42 7.86
C ALA A 85 18.90 -18.19 9.36
N ARG A 86 19.51 -17.15 9.97
CA ARG A 86 19.30 -16.77 11.38
C ARG A 86 17.86 -16.39 11.72
N ASP A 87 17.09 -15.97 10.70
CA ASP A 87 15.71 -15.52 10.85
C ASP A 87 14.69 -16.48 10.21
N ALA A 88 15.19 -17.52 9.55
CA ALA A 88 14.35 -18.48 8.84
C ALA A 88 13.31 -19.14 9.74
N ASN A 89 12.08 -19.27 9.22
CA ASN A 89 10.91 -19.85 9.89
C ASN A 89 10.35 -19.03 11.07
N LYS A 90 10.89 -17.86 11.41
CA LYS A 90 10.17 -16.89 12.23
C LYS A 90 8.89 -16.49 11.50
N LEU A 91 7.84 -16.18 12.26
CA LEU A 91 6.54 -15.83 11.72
C LEU A 91 6.10 -14.49 12.29
N MET A 92 5.38 -13.73 11.46
CA MET A 92 4.64 -12.55 11.90
C MET A 92 3.20 -12.67 11.41
N LEU A 93 2.24 -12.40 12.30
CA LEU A 93 0.81 -12.51 12.03
C LEU A 93 0.14 -11.18 12.28
N LYS A 94 -0.50 -10.62 11.24
CA LYS A 94 -1.47 -9.52 11.38
C LYS A 94 -2.88 -10.09 11.37
N ASN A 95 -3.63 -9.86 12.45
CA ASN A 95 -5.04 -10.20 12.54
C ASN A 95 -5.79 -9.07 13.27
N GLY A 96 -6.68 -8.38 12.56
CA GLY A 96 -7.26 -7.12 13.04
C GLY A 96 -6.16 -6.08 13.31
N ASN A 97 -6.18 -5.46 14.48
CA ASN A 97 -5.18 -4.48 14.92
C ASN A 97 -3.96 -5.12 15.60
N ASP A 98 -4.00 -6.42 15.80
CA ASP A 98 -2.89 -7.14 16.45
C ASP A 98 -1.83 -7.56 15.44
N LEU A 99 -0.58 -7.33 15.81
CA LEU A 99 0.60 -7.84 15.13
C LEU A 99 1.41 -8.70 16.09
N TRP A 100 1.51 -9.99 15.78
CA TRP A 100 2.20 -10.98 16.60
C TRP A 100 3.44 -11.47 15.89
N PHE A 101 4.50 -11.67 16.64
CA PHE A 101 5.73 -12.30 16.18
C PHE A 101 5.96 -13.62 16.95
N PHE A 102 6.31 -14.66 16.22
CA PHE A 102 6.63 -15.97 16.77
C PHE A 102 8.03 -16.40 16.33
N ASP A 103 8.85 -16.73 17.30
CA ASP A 103 10.18 -17.31 17.09
C ASP A 103 10.15 -18.81 17.48
N PRO A 104 10.30 -19.75 16.51
CA PRO A 104 10.25 -21.17 16.79
C PRO A 104 11.40 -21.66 17.68
N SER A 105 12.53 -20.94 17.75
CA SER A 105 13.66 -21.32 18.60
C SER A 105 13.37 -21.13 20.08
N SER A 106 12.76 -20.03 20.45
CA SER A 106 12.34 -19.71 21.82
C SER A 106 10.92 -20.19 22.15
N LYS A 107 10.13 -20.54 21.11
CA LYS A 107 8.69 -20.82 21.18
C LYS A 107 7.89 -19.64 21.75
N ALA A 108 8.47 -18.44 21.75
CA ALA A 108 7.84 -17.23 22.24
C ALA A 108 6.96 -16.60 21.18
N SER A 109 5.77 -16.13 21.60
CA SER A 109 4.88 -15.30 20.79
C SER A 109 4.71 -13.97 21.49
N ILE A 110 5.19 -12.88 20.87
CA ILE A 110 5.14 -11.53 21.42
C ILE A 110 4.31 -10.62 20.52
N ARG A 111 3.68 -9.61 21.11
CA ARG A 111 2.98 -8.56 20.36
C ARG A 111 4.00 -7.53 19.90
N LEU A 112 3.94 -7.16 18.60
CA LEU A 112 4.78 -6.12 18.02
C LEU A 112 3.98 -4.83 17.79
N SER A 113 4.70 -3.71 17.80
CA SER A 113 4.18 -2.46 17.25
C SER A 113 4.36 -2.47 15.73
N PRO A 114 3.33 -2.07 14.95
CA PRO A 114 3.45 -1.93 13.50
C PRO A 114 4.45 -0.85 13.10
N GLN A 115 4.69 0.18 13.94
CA GLN A 115 5.66 1.25 13.70
C GLN A 115 7.10 0.81 13.91
N GLN A 116 7.34 -0.26 14.67
CA GLN A 116 8.69 -0.75 14.94
C GLN A 116 9.39 -1.15 13.65
N ARG A 117 10.65 -0.78 13.51
CA ARG A 117 11.48 -1.15 12.36
C ARG A 117 11.69 -2.65 12.27
N LEU A 118 11.52 -3.17 11.05
CA LEU A 118 11.82 -4.55 10.68
C LEU A 118 13.23 -4.65 10.08
N LEU A 119 13.48 -3.86 9.02
CA LEU A 119 14.79 -3.75 8.37
C LEU A 119 14.94 -2.36 7.75
N GLY A 120 16.06 -1.69 8.05
CA GLY A 120 16.36 -0.36 7.52
C GLY A 120 15.23 0.62 7.80
N GLN A 121 14.60 1.16 6.77
CA GLN A 121 13.45 2.06 6.86
C GLN A 121 12.08 1.36 6.73
N ALA A 122 12.06 0.06 6.46
CA ALA A 122 10.82 -0.70 6.49
C ALA A 122 10.41 -1.01 7.93
N ALA A 123 9.18 -0.62 8.30
CA ALA A 123 8.55 -1.01 9.55
C ALA A 123 7.84 -2.37 9.42
N ASN A 124 7.47 -2.98 10.55
CA ASN A 124 6.67 -4.21 10.56
C ASN A 124 5.36 -4.06 9.76
N GLY A 125 4.73 -2.89 9.86
CA GLY A 125 3.49 -2.57 9.15
C GLY A 125 3.63 -2.36 7.64
N ASP A 126 4.87 -2.20 7.12
CA ASP A 126 5.07 -2.04 5.67
C ASP A 126 5.07 -3.37 4.90
N VAL A 127 5.36 -4.47 5.58
CA VAL A 127 5.43 -5.81 4.97
C VAL A 127 4.11 -6.58 5.09
N VAL A 128 3.16 -6.10 5.87
CA VAL A 128 1.80 -6.65 5.91
C VAL A 128 0.94 -6.00 4.83
N THR A 129 -0.02 -6.75 4.29
CA THR A 129 -0.98 -6.18 3.35
C THR A 129 -1.97 -5.28 4.10
N VAL A 130 -2.18 -4.06 3.60
CA VAL A 130 -3.07 -3.06 4.22
C VAL A 130 -3.98 -2.44 3.18
N ASN A 131 -5.26 -2.30 3.52
CA ASN A 131 -6.23 -1.51 2.77
C ASN A 131 -6.29 -0.12 3.41
N LEU A 132 -5.59 0.85 2.80
CA LEU A 132 -5.50 2.21 3.34
C LEU A 132 -6.86 2.90 3.37
N ALA A 133 -7.74 2.63 2.41
CA ALA A 133 -9.08 3.22 2.39
C ALA A 133 -9.97 2.78 3.59
N LYS A 134 -9.57 1.73 4.32
CA LYS A 134 -10.22 1.29 5.56
C LYS A 134 -9.61 1.91 6.81
N ASP A 135 -8.31 2.19 6.77
CA ASP A 135 -7.56 2.70 7.91
C ASP A 135 -7.48 4.23 7.95
N TYR A 136 -7.80 4.91 6.82
CA TYR A 136 -7.64 6.36 6.70
C TYR A 136 -8.85 7.04 6.09
N GLN A 137 -9.12 8.26 6.59
CA GLN A 137 -9.95 9.24 5.89
C GLN A 137 -9.08 10.04 4.94
N ALA A 138 -9.48 10.11 3.66
CA ALA A 138 -8.75 10.81 2.62
C ALA A 138 -9.40 12.15 2.26
N LYS A 139 -8.57 13.17 1.99
CA LYS A 139 -8.97 14.47 1.41
C LYS A 139 -8.03 14.80 0.26
N ILE A 140 -8.54 15.32 -0.85
CA ILE A 140 -7.70 15.90 -1.90
C ILE A 140 -7.14 17.22 -1.35
N ALA A 141 -5.82 17.28 -1.20
CA ALA A 141 -5.12 18.47 -0.73
C ALA A 141 -4.68 19.36 -1.89
N ALA A 142 -4.30 18.76 -3.03
CA ALA A 142 -3.87 19.46 -4.22
C ALA A 142 -3.98 18.57 -5.46
N GLU A 143 -3.90 19.18 -6.63
CA GLU A 143 -3.56 18.55 -7.90
C GLU A 143 -2.30 19.23 -8.41
N GLU A 144 -1.21 18.46 -8.59
CA GLU A 144 0.10 19.01 -8.90
C GLU A 144 0.96 18.01 -9.69
N ASN A 145 1.98 18.53 -10.36
CA ASN A 145 2.98 17.70 -11.00
C ASN A 145 4.08 17.34 -10.00
N VAL A 146 4.49 16.06 -10.00
CA VAL A 146 5.58 15.56 -9.16
C VAL A 146 6.49 14.63 -9.96
N LEU A 147 7.76 14.59 -9.60
CA LEU A 147 8.68 13.59 -10.14
C LEU A 147 8.42 12.24 -9.46
N ASP A 148 8.23 11.19 -10.29
CA ASP A 148 8.16 9.82 -9.83
C ASP A 148 9.55 9.28 -9.46
N GLY A 149 9.61 8.03 -9.00
CA GLY A 149 10.88 7.40 -8.62
C GLY A 149 11.86 7.15 -9.76
N ASP A 150 11.45 7.37 -11.02
CA ASP A 150 12.28 7.31 -12.23
C ASP A 150 12.54 8.71 -12.83
N LEU A 151 12.29 9.78 -12.03
CA LEU A 151 12.45 11.19 -12.38
C LEU A 151 11.59 11.65 -13.56
N LYS A 152 10.44 11.00 -13.78
CA LYS A 152 9.46 11.39 -14.80
C LYS A 152 8.40 12.25 -14.15
N ASP A 153 8.00 13.32 -14.85
CA ASP A 153 6.92 14.20 -14.40
C ASP A 153 5.56 13.50 -14.49
N ARG A 154 4.79 13.56 -13.40
CA ARG A 154 3.46 12.96 -13.26
C ARG A 154 2.48 13.96 -12.71
N ARG A 155 1.36 14.19 -13.41
CA ARG A 155 0.22 14.89 -12.86
C ARG A 155 -0.49 14.01 -11.86
N CYS A 156 -0.60 14.46 -10.61
CA CYS A 156 -1.10 13.66 -9.51
C CYS A 156 -2.15 14.39 -8.68
N TYR A 157 -3.09 13.65 -8.12
CA TYR A 157 -3.83 14.08 -6.95
C TYR A 157 -2.99 13.83 -5.71
N LYS A 158 -2.73 14.88 -4.93
CA LYS A 158 -2.15 14.77 -3.59
C LYS A 158 -3.26 14.54 -2.59
N LEU A 159 -3.29 13.37 -1.96
CA LEU A 159 -4.21 13.04 -0.89
C LEU A 159 -3.55 13.28 0.47
N ALA A 160 -4.27 13.92 1.38
CA ALA A 160 -3.97 13.94 2.81
C ALA A 160 -4.79 12.85 3.49
N LEU A 161 -4.11 11.89 4.14
CA LEU A 161 -4.70 10.75 4.81
C LEU A 161 -4.56 10.92 6.32
N ALA A 162 -5.66 10.90 7.05
CA ALA A 162 -5.69 10.91 8.51
C ALA A 162 -6.15 9.55 9.03
N ALA A 163 -5.42 8.97 9.97
CA ALA A 163 -5.75 7.68 10.56
C ALA A 163 -7.11 7.71 11.27
N VAL A 164 -7.90 6.65 11.11
CA VAL A 164 -9.19 6.50 11.79
C VAL A 164 -9.05 5.85 13.17
N SER A 165 -7.90 5.26 13.47
CA SER A 165 -7.58 4.67 14.78
C SER A 165 -6.09 4.87 15.12
N ALA A 166 -5.72 4.69 16.39
CA ALA A 166 -4.34 4.79 16.87
C ALA A 166 -3.48 3.57 16.50
N ASP A 167 -4.08 2.44 16.14
CA ASP A 167 -3.39 1.16 15.91
C ASP A 167 -2.81 1.00 14.50
N VAL A 168 -2.82 2.06 13.70
CA VAL A 168 -2.24 2.08 12.35
C VAL A 168 -0.72 2.27 12.39
N THR A 169 -0.05 1.95 11.29
CA THR A 169 1.41 2.12 11.19
C THR A 169 1.82 3.60 11.18
N TYR A 170 1.04 4.48 10.55
CA TYR A 170 1.33 5.91 10.44
C TYR A 170 0.08 6.74 10.72
N HIS A 171 0.18 7.83 11.50
CA HIS A 171 -0.97 8.66 11.85
C HIS A 171 -1.39 9.59 10.71
N HIS A 172 -0.41 10.06 9.94
CA HIS A 172 -0.63 10.92 8.78
C HIS A 172 0.20 10.43 7.59
N ILE A 173 -0.43 10.44 6.40
CA ILE A 173 0.24 10.12 5.15
C ILE A 173 -0.17 11.19 4.14
N GLU A 174 0.79 11.71 3.39
CA GLU A 174 0.54 12.41 2.14
C GLU A 174 0.83 11.44 1.00
N MET A 175 -0.12 11.23 0.09
CA MET A 175 0.02 10.25 -0.97
C MET A 175 -0.33 10.87 -2.32
N TRP A 176 0.55 10.70 -3.30
CA TRP A 176 0.35 11.15 -4.66
C TRP A 176 -0.09 9.98 -5.54
N LEU A 177 -1.26 10.13 -6.13
CA LEU A 177 -1.84 9.18 -7.08
C LEU A 177 -1.85 9.79 -8.46
N ASP A 178 -1.41 9.05 -9.47
CA ASP A 178 -1.46 9.47 -10.87
C ASP A 178 -2.90 9.81 -11.27
N ALA A 179 -3.12 11.01 -11.77
CA ALA A 179 -4.46 11.55 -12.05
C ALA A 179 -5.19 10.82 -13.18
N THR A 180 -4.48 10.00 -13.98
CA THR A 180 -5.05 9.27 -15.12
C THR A 180 -5.47 7.85 -14.79
N ASN A 181 -4.87 7.22 -13.75
CA ASN A 181 -5.04 5.79 -13.51
C ASN A 181 -4.99 5.38 -12.03
N SER A 182 -4.97 6.34 -11.09
CA SER A 182 -4.94 6.13 -9.63
C SER A 182 -3.75 5.31 -9.11
N ARG A 183 -2.69 5.11 -9.93
CA ARG A 183 -1.48 4.41 -9.49
C ARG A 183 -0.76 5.21 -8.41
N PRO A 184 -0.29 4.55 -7.34
CA PRO A 184 0.55 5.23 -6.36
C PRO A 184 1.89 5.63 -6.99
N VAL A 185 2.28 6.88 -6.80
CA VAL A 185 3.54 7.46 -7.32
C VAL A 185 4.52 7.66 -6.18
N LYS A 186 4.07 8.35 -5.13
CA LYS A 186 4.90 8.75 -3.99
C LYS A 186 4.05 8.82 -2.73
N ALA A 187 4.66 8.59 -1.57
CA ALA A 187 4.04 8.85 -0.28
C ALA A 187 5.05 9.44 0.72
N LEU A 188 4.58 10.28 1.62
CA LEU A 188 5.30 10.79 2.80
C LEU A 188 4.58 10.31 4.04
N PHE A 189 5.33 9.77 5.00
CA PHE A 189 4.79 9.19 6.22
C PHE A 189 5.25 9.99 7.43
N TYR A 190 4.32 10.32 8.32
CA TYR A 190 4.55 11.19 9.44
C TYR A 190 4.20 10.54 10.77
N THR A 191 4.85 11.00 11.84
CA THR A 191 4.45 10.72 13.22
C THR A 191 3.14 11.44 13.54
N GLU A 192 2.55 11.13 14.70
CA GLU A 192 1.42 11.88 15.26
C GLU A 192 1.74 13.37 15.46
N SER A 193 2.98 13.68 15.85
CA SER A 193 3.45 15.07 16.03
C SER A 193 3.76 15.80 14.72
N GLY A 194 3.58 15.16 13.54
CA GLY A 194 3.83 15.77 12.24
C GLY A 194 5.29 15.73 11.77
N GLN A 195 6.17 14.99 12.45
CA GLN A 195 7.55 14.81 11.98
C GLN A 195 7.59 13.83 10.82
N LEU A 196 8.28 14.18 9.73
CA LEU A 196 8.51 13.29 8.60
C LEU A 196 9.39 12.11 9.03
N LEU A 197 8.84 10.90 8.91
CA LEU A 197 9.56 9.64 9.18
C LEU A 197 10.32 9.15 7.96
N LYS A 198 9.64 9.11 6.82
CA LYS A 198 10.19 8.58 5.57
C LYS A 198 9.35 9.00 4.37
N LYS A 199 9.92 8.80 3.19
CA LYS A 199 9.25 8.91 1.90
C LYS A 199 9.37 7.60 1.14
N ALA A 200 8.35 7.27 0.35
CA ALA A 200 8.35 6.10 -0.51
C ALA A 200 8.04 6.48 -1.95
N TYR A 201 8.64 5.77 -2.90
CA TYR A 201 8.33 5.83 -4.33
C TYR A 201 7.92 4.45 -4.81
N TYR A 202 6.79 4.37 -5.52
CA TYR A 202 6.26 3.14 -6.09
C TYR A 202 6.71 3.02 -7.55
N ARG A 203 7.36 1.91 -7.88
CA ARG A 203 8.08 1.77 -9.16
C ARG A 203 7.87 0.40 -9.80
N LYS A 204 8.35 0.27 -11.04
CA LYS A 204 8.41 -0.99 -11.79
C LYS A 204 7.05 -1.69 -11.84
N PHE A 205 6.04 -0.97 -12.33
CA PHE A 205 4.71 -1.55 -12.54
C PHE A 205 4.79 -2.70 -13.53
N GLN A 206 4.28 -3.88 -13.13
CA GLN A 206 4.25 -5.09 -13.93
C GLN A 206 2.92 -5.81 -13.75
N ALA A 207 2.50 -6.55 -14.77
CA ALA A 207 1.30 -7.38 -14.69
C ALA A 207 1.51 -8.51 -13.66
N GLN A 208 0.75 -8.45 -12.56
CA GLN A 208 0.74 -9.45 -11.49
C GLN A 208 -0.71 -9.81 -11.17
N LEU A 209 -1.06 -11.09 -11.31
CA LEU A 209 -2.42 -11.59 -11.07
C LEU A 209 -3.51 -10.78 -11.82
N GLY A 210 -3.22 -10.43 -13.10
CA GLY A 210 -4.15 -9.74 -13.99
C GLY A 210 -4.25 -8.22 -13.83
N VAL A 211 -3.46 -7.61 -12.93
CA VAL A 211 -3.41 -6.15 -12.71
C VAL A 211 -1.97 -5.67 -12.72
N GLU A 212 -1.70 -4.50 -13.31
CA GLU A 212 -0.39 -3.86 -13.21
C GLU A 212 -0.18 -3.27 -11.81
N ARG A 213 0.76 -3.85 -11.07
CA ARG A 213 1.11 -3.50 -9.68
C ARG A 213 2.53 -3.01 -9.57
N PRO A 214 2.83 -2.10 -8.61
CA PRO A 214 4.22 -1.76 -8.33
C PRO A 214 4.94 -3.00 -7.77
N THR A 215 6.05 -3.39 -8.42
CA THR A 215 6.89 -4.51 -7.96
C THR A 215 8.13 -4.05 -7.21
N GLU A 216 8.29 -2.74 -7.04
CA GLU A 216 9.35 -2.14 -6.23
C GLU A 216 8.82 -0.90 -5.49
N THR A 217 9.14 -0.82 -4.19
CA THR A 217 8.97 0.39 -3.38
C THR A 217 10.33 0.80 -2.83
N VAL A 218 10.76 2.03 -3.12
CA VAL A 218 11.99 2.62 -2.58
C VAL A 218 11.62 3.50 -1.41
N ILE A 219 12.09 3.15 -0.21
CA ILE A 219 11.84 3.88 1.04
C ILE A 219 13.11 4.61 1.43
N ILE A 220 13.00 5.92 1.64
CA ILE A 220 14.11 6.80 2.01
C ILE A 220 13.79 7.42 3.36
N ASP A 221 14.76 7.43 4.28
CA ASP A 221 14.63 8.07 5.59
C ASP A 221 14.26 9.55 5.46
N GLY A 222 13.46 10.05 6.40
CA GLY A 222 12.99 11.43 6.38
C GLY A 222 14.08 12.47 6.64
N LEU A 223 15.16 12.09 7.33
CA LEU A 223 16.26 12.95 7.76
C LEU A 223 17.56 12.64 7.02
N ASP A 224 17.86 11.36 6.79
CA ASP A 224 19.09 10.91 6.11
C ASP A 224 18.76 10.31 4.72
N PRO A 225 18.93 11.07 3.63
CA PRO A 225 18.64 10.58 2.28
C PRO A 225 19.55 9.43 1.83
N ASN A 226 20.68 9.18 2.52
CA ASN A 226 21.59 8.08 2.22
C ASN A 226 21.16 6.77 2.91
N TRP A 227 20.11 6.79 3.70
CA TRP A 227 19.53 5.59 4.29
C TRP A 227 18.29 5.18 3.50
N VAL A 228 18.45 4.15 2.69
CA VAL A 228 17.44 3.69 1.75
C VAL A 228 17.14 2.21 1.97
N THR A 229 15.87 1.85 1.91
CA THR A 229 15.42 0.45 1.87
C THR A 229 14.62 0.22 0.60
N VAL A 230 15.01 -0.80 -0.17
CA VAL A 230 14.28 -1.21 -1.37
C VAL A 230 13.48 -2.46 -1.03
N MET A 231 12.17 -2.38 -1.18
CA MET A 231 11.26 -3.52 -1.10
C MET A 231 10.94 -3.99 -2.52
N ARG A 232 11.19 -5.27 -2.82
CA ARG A 232 10.84 -5.89 -4.10
C ARG A 232 9.79 -6.96 -3.87
N PHE A 233 8.80 -6.98 -4.75
CA PHE A 233 7.66 -7.90 -4.69
C PHE A 233 7.72 -8.82 -5.91
N ALA A 234 7.71 -10.13 -5.66
CA ALA A 234 7.83 -11.16 -6.70
C ALA A 234 6.92 -12.36 -6.38
N ASP A 235 6.89 -13.33 -7.27
CA ASP A 235 6.23 -14.64 -7.10
C ASP A 235 4.78 -14.54 -6.65
N TYR A 236 4.05 -13.57 -7.21
CA TYR A 236 2.62 -13.42 -6.92
C TYR A 236 1.85 -14.65 -7.39
N ALA A 237 1.12 -15.28 -6.50
CA ALA A 237 0.29 -16.43 -6.80
C ALA A 237 -1.06 -16.35 -6.07
N TRP A 238 -2.14 -16.77 -6.74
CA TRP A 238 -3.38 -17.08 -6.05
C TRP A 238 -3.12 -18.25 -5.11
N ARG A 239 -3.42 -18.05 -3.84
CA ARG A 239 -3.15 -19.04 -2.81
C ARG A 239 -4.28 -19.06 -1.80
N GLU A 240 -4.88 -20.21 -1.56
CA GLU A 240 -5.78 -20.37 -0.44
C GLU A 240 -5.02 -20.09 0.88
N VAL A 241 -5.63 -19.29 1.73
CA VAL A 241 -5.11 -18.96 3.07
C VAL A 241 -6.12 -19.46 4.09
N PRO A 242 -5.89 -20.67 4.68
CA PRO A 242 -6.79 -21.25 5.66
C PRO A 242 -6.99 -20.31 6.86
N GLU A 243 -8.21 -20.24 7.40
CA GLU A 243 -8.52 -19.39 8.56
C GLU A 243 -7.64 -19.71 9.78
N VAL A 244 -7.28 -20.98 9.93
CA VAL A 244 -6.44 -21.43 11.05
C VAL A 244 -5.03 -20.83 10.99
N TRP A 245 -4.49 -20.52 9.79
CA TRP A 245 -3.17 -19.86 9.65
C TRP A 245 -3.17 -18.44 10.21
N LEU A 246 -4.33 -17.81 10.26
CA LEU A 246 -4.52 -16.44 10.70
C LEU A 246 -4.90 -16.34 12.19
N GLN A 247 -4.56 -17.38 12.97
CA GLN A 247 -4.79 -17.45 14.41
C GLN A 247 -3.45 -17.55 15.16
N ARG A 248 -3.30 -16.74 16.20
CA ARG A 248 -2.06 -16.71 17.02
C ARG A 248 -1.67 -18.09 17.54
N ASP A 249 -2.64 -18.86 18.03
CA ASP A 249 -2.41 -20.16 18.65
C ASP A 249 -1.99 -21.26 17.65
N TYR A 250 -2.11 -20.96 16.34
CA TYR A 250 -1.67 -21.85 15.28
C TYR A 250 -0.20 -21.63 14.89
N LEU A 251 0.40 -20.47 15.19
CA LEU A 251 1.77 -20.15 14.77
C LEU A 251 2.80 -21.25 15.10
N PRO A 252 2.79 -21.89 16.29
CA PRO A 252 3.72 -22.99 16.59
C PRO A 252 3.55 -24.24 15.73
N ARG A 253 2.39 -24.39 15.08
CA ARG A 253 2.03 -25.57 14.27
C ARG A 253 2.12 -25.29 12.77
N PHE A 254 2.35 -24.03 12.39
CA PHE A 254 2.45 -23.67 10.98
C PHE A 254 3.62 -24.41 10.32
N LYS A 255 3.32 -25.10 9.23
CA LYS A 255 4.31 -25.71 8.34
C LYS A 255 4.11 -25.13 6.95
N PRO A 256 5.15 -24.55 6.34
CA PRO A 256 5.10 -24.16 4.94
C PRO A 256 4.95 -25.43 4.09
N GLU A 257 4.06 -25.39 3.12
CA GLU A 257 3.95 -26.42 2.09
C GLU A 257 5.01 -26.20 1.00
#